data_4b8a229fed9f2485fc05a3bbbd167128
#
_entry.id   4b8a229fed9f2485fc05a3bbbd167128
#
_cell.length_a   1.000
_cell.length_b   1.000
_cell.length_c   1.000
_cell.angle_alpha   90.00
_cell.angle_beta   90.00
_cell.angle_gamma   90.00
#
_symmetry.space_group_name_H-M   'P 1'
#
loop_
_entity.id
_entity.type
_entity.pdbx_description
1 polymer ?
#
loop_
_entity_poly.entity_id
_entity_poly.type
_entity_poly.pdbx_seq_one_letter_code
_entity_poly.pdbx_strand_id
1 'polypeptide(L)'
;AALFEAILKGTRYPDELLSTVITRVKTDSDEENNHFIKLNDTRAGLIKGCINRKQNKEEIKMSLDLENKNQAYLCGRLFAVLEKIQQDSSKATINTTIKDTYFSSACSRPATVFPKLYSLSQNHLKKFENPKLRNYYNDKCLEIIDDLNGEFPQTLSNDDQGRFIVGYAQQYRDLYTKKSKDKPEENSEVKPE
;
A
#
# COMPACT_ATOMS: atom_id res chain seq x y z
N ALA A 1 -16.21 12.83 6.99
CA ALA A 1 -16.37 14.12 7.66
C ALA A 1 -16.13 14.00 9.17
N ALA A 2 -16.95 13.21 9.92
CA ALA A 2 -16.88 13.14 11.39
C ALA A 2 -15.50 12.73 11.96
N LEU A 3 -14.83 11.75 11.35
CA LEU A 3 -13.49 11.34 11.77
C LEU A 3 -12.45 12.45 11.55
N PHE A 4 -12.55 13.14 10.42
CA PHE A 4 -11.68 14.26 10.09
C PHE A 4 -11.86 15.43 11.07
N GLU A 5 -13.11 15.78 11.38
CA GLU A 5 -13.41 16.80 12.38
C GLU A 5 -12.88 16.45 13.77
N ALA A 6 -13.03 15.19 14.18
CA ALA A 6 -12.52 14.73 15.46
C ALA A 6 -10.99 14.81 15.53
N ILE A 7 -10.27 14.50 14.43
CA ILE A 7 -8.82 14.66 14.34
C ILE A 7 -8.43 16.13 14.46
N LEU A 8 -9.06 17.03 13.69
CA LEU A 8 -8.76 18.46 13.70
C LEU A 8 -9.06 19.13 15.05
N LYS A 9 -10.20 18.80 15.65
CA LYS A 9 -10.63 19.38 16.94
C LYS A 9 -9.95 18.76 18.15
N GLY A 10 -9.14 17.71 17.95
CA GLY A 10 -8.52 17.03 19.07
C GLY A 10 -9.53 16.28 19.97
N THR A 11 -10.74 15.98 19.52
CA THR A 11 -11.75 15.26 20.29
C THR A 11 -11.62 13.75 20.15
N ARG A 12 -12.15 12.99 21.14
CA ARG A 12 -12.22 11.52 21.06
C ARG A 12 -13.19 11.13 19.94
N TYR A 13 -12.82 10.13 19.16
CA TYR A 13 -13.69 9.55 18.14
C TYR A 13 -13.99 8.08 18.49
N PRO A 14 -15.18 7.54 18.13
CA PRO A 14 -15.50 6.14 18.31
C PRO A 14 -14.63 5.24 17.42
N ASP A 15 -14.19 4.10 17.95
CA ASP A 15 -13.42 3.10 17.20
C ASP A 15 -14.20 2.55 15.99
N GLU A 16 -15.52 2.57 16.05
CA GLU A 16 -16.41 2.22 14.95
C GLU A 16 -16.25 3.11 13.72
N LEU A 17 -15.97 4.39 13.89
CA LEU A 17 -15.67 5.29 12.76
C LEU A 17 -14.35 4.92 12.09
N LEU A 18 -13.33 4.57 12.87
CA LEU A 18 -12.07 4.08 12.35
C LEU A 18 -12.27 2.75 11.60
N SER A 19 -12.96 1.80 12.21
CA SER A 19 -13.33 0.52 11.59
C SER A 19 -14.08 0.72 10.27
N THR A 20 -15.04 1.65 10.23
CA THR A 20 -15.77 1.98 9.01
C THR A 20 -14.86 2.52 7.90
N VAL A 21 -13.89 3.38 8.23
CA VAL A 21 -12.92 3.88 7.25
C VAL A 21 -12.01 2.76 6.75
N ILE A 22 -11.64 1.83 7.62
CA ILE A 22 -10.85 0.65 7.27
C ILE A 22 -11.61 -0.27 6.31
N THR A 23 -12.86 -0.60 6.62
CA THR A 23 -13.62 -1.64 5.92
C THR A 23 -14.29 -1.18 4.63
N ARG A 24 -14.70 0.09 4.53
CA ARG A 24 -15.33 0.64 3.32
C ARG A 24 -14.32 1.00 2.25
N VAL A 25 -13.63 0.00 1.72
CA VAL A 25 -12.85 0.13 0.48
C VAL A 25 -13.74 -0.30 -0.68
N LYS A 26 -14.71 0.51 -1.08
CA LYS A 26 -15.29 0.34 -2.40
C LYS A 26 -14.31 0.94 -3.41
N THR A 27 -13.80 0.09 -4.26
CA THR A 27 -13.11 0.46 -5.49
C THR A 27 -14.19 0.69 -6.54
N ASP A 28 -14.49 1.94 -6.85
CA ASP A 28 -15.07 2.24 -8.14
C ASP A 28 -13.92 2.08 -9.14
N SER A 29 -14.03 1.04 -9.96
CA SER A 29 -12.94 0.45 -10.73
C SER A 29 -12.57 1.21 -12.00
N ASP A 30 -13.16 2.36 -12.30
CA ASP A 30 -13.11 2.90 -13.67
C ASP A 30 -12.57 4.33 -13.81
N GLU A 31 -12.06 4.96 -12.76
CA GLU A 31 -11.45 6.27 -12.90
C GLU A 31 -9.96 6.26 -12.58
N GLU A 32 -9.20 6.86 -13.49
CA GLU A 32 -7.77 7.10 -13.57
C GLU A 32 -6.94 6.87 -12.28
N ASN A 33 -5.86 6.13 -12.41
CA ASN A 33 -4.88 5.81 -11.34
C ASN A 33 -4.57 7.00 -10.40
N ASN A 34 -4.61 8.23 -10.90
CA ASN A 34 -4.38 9.45 -10.12
C ASN A 34 -5.49 9.73 -9.10
N HIS A 35 -6.76 9.49 -9.43
CA HIS A 35 -7.87 9.70 -8.49
C HIS A 35 -7.82 8.65 -7.37
N PHE A 36 -7.53 7.40 -7.73
CA PHE A 36 -7.40 6.31 -6.79
C PHE A 36 -6.22 6.49 -5.82
N ILE A 37 -5.07 6.97 -6.33
CA ILE A 37 -3.92 7.31 -5.50
C ILE A 37 -4.29 8.40 -4.49
N LYS A 38 -4.94 9.49 -4.92
CA LYS A 38 -5.38 10.58 -4.04
C LYS A 38 -6.36 10.10 -2.95
N LEU A 39 -7.29 9.22 -3.31
CA LEU A 39 -8.26 8.67 -2.37
C LEU A 39 -7.58 7.79 -1.31
N ASN A 40 -6.69 6.90 -1.72
CA ASN A 40 -5.92 6.07 -0.81
C ASN A 40 -5.00 6.89 0.10
N ASP A 41 -4.34 7.91 -0.43
CA ASP A 41 -3.50 8.82 0.33
C ASP A 41 -4.32 9.59 1.39
N THR A 42 -5.50 10.08 1.03
CA THR A 42 -6.40 10.77 1.97
C THR A 42 -6.82 9.84 3.10
N ARG A 43 -7.19 8.60 2.79
CA ARG A 43 -7.56 7.59 3.79
C ARG A 43 -6.39 7.22 4.69
N ALA A 44 -5.22 6.97 4.10
CA ALA A 44 -4.01 6.66 4.85
C ALA A 44 -3.62 7.82 5.78
N GLY A 45 -3.76 9.07 5.32
CA GLY A 45 -3.53 10.27 6.12
C GLY A 45 -4.48 10.37 7.32
N LEU A 46 -5.77 10.11 7.13
CA LEU A 46 -6.76 10.09 8.21
C LEU A 46 -6.45 9.00 9.24
N ILE A 47 -6.18 7.77 8.78
CA ILE A 47 -5.86 6.64 9.66
C ILE A 47 -4.56 6.91 10.42
N LYS A 48 -3.53 7.41 9.74
CA LYS A 48 -2.24 7.74 10.35
C LYS A 48 -2.39 8.86 11.38
N GLY A 49 -3.21 9.88 11.10
CA GLY A 49 -3.55 10.92 12.05
C GLY A 49 -4.21 10.37 13.32
N CYS A 50 -5.14 9.41 13.19
CA CYS A 50 -5.75 8.73 14.32
C CYS A 50 -4.74 7.94 15.15
N ILE A 51 -3.87 7.17 14.49
CA ILE A 51 -2.84 6.34 15.16
C ILE A 51 -1.82 7.22 15.88
N ASN A 52 -1.31 8.24 15.21
CA ASN A 52 -0.31 9.13 15.80
C ASN A 52 -0.85 9.88 17.02
N ARG A 53 -2.13 10.30 16.96
CA ARG A 53 -2.78 10.94 18.08
C ARG A 53 -2.92 10.05 19.30
N LYS A 54 -3.28 8.77 19.11
CA LYS A 54 -3.34 7.78 20.20
C LYS A 54 -1.97 7.54 20.82
N GLN A 55 -0.88 7.69 20.07
CA GLN A 55 0.49 7.39 20.47
C GLN A 55 1.32 8.63 20.86
N ASN A 56 0.73 9.83 20.85
CA ASN A 56 1.45 11.12 21.04
C ASN A 56 2.70 11.27 20.15
N LYS A 57 2.69 10.70 18.94
CA LYS A 57 3.80 10.76 18.00
C LYS A 57 3.65 11.93 17.02
N GLU A 58 4.80 12.55 16.77
CA GLU A 58 4.93 13.67 15.84
C GLU A 58 4.93 13.21 14.37
N GLU A 59 4.55 14.11 13.51
CA GLU A 59 4.65 14.15 12.05
C GLU A 59 4.05 13.01 11.21
N ILE A 60 3.07 13.39 10.36
CA ILE A 60 2.44 12.49 9.40
C ILE A 60 3.25 12.48 8.09
N LYS A 61 4.23 11.59 7.97
CA LYS A 61 4.91 11.36 6.69
C LYS A 61 4.02 10.52 5.77
N MET A 62 3.69 11.06 4.60
CA MET A 62 2.88 10.34 3.59
C MET A 62 3.73 9.53 2.60
N SER A 63 5.05 9.71 2.59
CA SER A 63 6.00 8.90 1.81
C SER A 63 6.12 7.49 2.36
N LEU A 64 6.54 6.56 1.49
CA LEU A 64 6.88 5.18 1.88
C LEU A 64 7.97 5.21 2.96
N ASP A 65 7.71 4.50 4.05
CA ASP A 65 8.61 4.42 5.20
C ASP A 65 9.29 3.04 5.20
N LEU A 66 10.53 2.99 4.72
CA LEU A 66 11.32 1.75 4.62
C LEU A 66 11.86 1.30 5.98
N GLU A 67 12.00 2.22 6.94
CA GLU A 67 12.49 1.92 8.28
C GLU A 67 11.40 1.32 9.19
N ASN A 68 10.15 1.35 8.75
CA ASN A 68 9.04 0.88 9.55
C ASN A 68 8.96 -0.65 9.55
N LYS A 69 9.32 -1.27 10.68
CA LYS A 69 9.31 -2.73 10.89
C LYS A 69 8.02 -3.25 11.54
N ASN A 70 6.96 -2.43 11.61
CA ASN A 70 5.68 -2.91 12.12
C ASN A 70 5.08 -3.97 11.19
N GLN A 71 4.78 -5.16 11.71
CA GLN A 71 4.31 -6.30 10.92
C GLN A 71 3.05 -6.00 10.11
N ALA A 72 2.10 -5.25 10.68
CA ALA A 72 0.87 -4.90 9.96
C ALA A 72 1.15 -3.94 8.80
N TYR A 73 2.04 -2.97 8.99
CA TYR A 73 2.50 -2.07 7.93
C TYR A 73 3.19 -2.82 6.80
N LEU A 74 4.09 -3.75 7.14
CA LEU A 74 4.80 -4.60 6.18
C LEU A 74 3.84 -5.52 5.41
N CYS A 75 2.84 -6.10 6.08
CA CYS A 75 1.78 -6.86 5.41
C CYS A 75 1.02 -5.99 4.38
N GLY A 76 0.71 -4.74 4.72
CA GLY A 76 0.09 -3.80 3.79
C GLY A 76 0.98 -3.53 2.57
N ARG A 77 2.28 -3.28 2.79
CA ARG A 77 3.26 -3.12 1.70
C ARG A 77 3.29 -4.34 0.79
N LEU A 78 3.42 -5.54 1.38
CA LEU A 78 3.44 -6.79 0.61
C LEU A 78 2.19 -6.95 -0.23
N PHE A 79 1.01 -6.66 0.33
CA PHE A 79 -0.25 -6.76 -0.40
C PHE A 79 -0.26 -5.88 -1.66
N ALA A 80 0.23 -4.64 -1.58
CA ALA A 80 0.32 -3.74 -2.73
C ALA A 80 1.26 -4.28 -3.83
N VAL A 81 2.38 -4.92 -3.45
CA VAL A 81 3.29 -5.56 -4.42
C VAL A 81 2.61 -6.75 -5.11
N LEU A 82 1.92 -7.60 -4.35
CA LEU A 82 1.21 -8.76 -4.89
C LEU A 82 0.08 -8.36 -5.84
N GLU A 83 -0.66 -7.29 -5.52
CA GLU A 83 -1.67 -6.72 -6.42
C GLU A 83 -1.04 -6.22 -7.73
N LYS A 84 0.07 -5.50 -7.62
CA LYS A 84 0.79 -4.99 -8.80
C LYS A 84 1.32 -6.12 -9.68
N ILE A 85 1.83 -7.20 -9.11
CA ILE A 85 2.24 -8.40 -9.85
C ILE A 85 1.06 -8.98 -10.64
N GLN A 86 -0.11 -9.11 -10.03
CA GLN A 86 -1.30 -9.60 -10.71
C GLN A 86 -1.66 -8.69 -11.89
N GLN A 87 -1.70 -7.38 -11.69
CA GLN A 87 -2.08 -6.43 -12.73
C GLN A 87 -1.10 -6.42 -13.90
N ASP A 88 0.20 -6.36 -13.62
CA ASP A 88 1.22 -6.28 -14.67
C ASP A 88 1.44 -7.62 -15.40
N SER A 89 1.11 -8.76 -14.78
CA SER A 89 1.19 -10.08 -15.41
C SER A 89 0.04 -10.35 -16.40
N SER A 90 -1.05 -9.62 -16.30
CA SER A 90 -2.25 -9.84 -17.09
C SER A 90 -2.32 -8.86 -18.25
N LYS A 91 -2.23 -9.38 -19.47
CA LYS A 91 -2.44 -8.58 -20.72
C LYS A 91 -3.92 -8.32 -21.01
N ALA A 92 -4.82 -9.06 -20.36
CA ALA A 92 -6.27 -8.95 -20.51
C ALA A 92 -6.89 -8.23 -19.30
N THR A 93 -8.10 -7.70 -19.49
CA THR A 93 -8.88 -7.10 -18.40
C THR A 93 -9.11 -8.13 -17.30
N ILE A 94 -8.73 -7.78 -16.07
CA ILE A 94 -8.93 -8.63 -14.89
C ILE A 94 -10.33 -8.38 -14.38
N ASN A 95 -11.19 -9.40 -14.40
CA ASN A 95 -12.58 -9.29 -13.93
C ASN A 95 -12.66 -9.16 -12.40
N THR A 96 -11.71 -9.75 -11.67
CA THR A 96 -11.68 -9.74 -10.21
C THR A 96 -10.23 -9.65 -9.72
N THR A 97 -9.91 -8.61 -8.99
CA THR A 97 -8.56 -8.42 -8.44
C THR A 97 -8.38 -9.16 -7.13
N ILE A 98 -7.12 -9.38 -6.72
CA ILE A 98 -6.84 -9.90 -5.37
C ILE A 98 -7.34 -8.93 -4.30
N LYS A 99 -7.39 -7.64 -4.61
CA LYS A 99 -7.92 -6.62 -3.71
C LYS A 99 -9.40 -6.81 -3.46
N ASP A 100 -10.21 -7.02 -4.50
CA ASP A 100 -11.65 -7.23 -4.36
C ASP A 100 -11.97 -8.45 -3.50
N THR A 101 -11.16 -9.51 -3.64
CA THR A 101 -11.42 -10.79 -2.99
C THR A 101 -10.80 -10.90 -1.60
N TYR A 102 -9.56 -10.41 -1.41
CA TYR A 102 -8.75 -10.76 -0.25
C TYR A 102 -8.38 -9.59 0.66
N PHE A 103 -8.61 -8.34 0.26
CA PHE A 103 -8.12 -7.18 1.02
C PHE A 103 -8.61 -7.19 2.48
N SER A 104 -9.90 -7.36 2.70
CA SER A 104 -10.49 -7.38 4.06
C SER A 104 -9.94 -8.53 4.90
N SER A 105 -9.84 -9.72 4.29
CA SER A 105 -9.30 -10.91 4.98
C SER A 105 -7.81 -10.78 5.26
N ALA A 106 -7.02 -10.24 4.32
CA ALA A 106 -5.59 -9.99 4.51
C ALA A 106 -5.34 -8.92 5.57
N CYS A 107 -6.21 -7.90 5.63
CA CYS A 107 -6.15 -6.84 6.63
C CYS A 107 -6.52 -7.33 8.05
N SER A 108 -7.35 -8.35 8.18
CA SER A 108 -7.79 -8.87 9.49
C SER A 108 -7.03 -10.11 9.96
N ARG A 109 -6.70 -11.02 9.04
CA ARG A 109 -6.06 -12.32 9.32
C ARG A 109 -4.93 -12.62 8.33
N PRO A 110 -3.80 -11.93 8.39
CA PRO A 110 -2.70 -12.07 7.44
C PRO A 110 -2.21 -13.51 7.28
N ALA A 111 -1.96 -14.23 8.38
CA ALA A 111 -1.43 -15.58 8.34
C ALA A 111 -2.29 -16.56 7.53
N THR A 112 -3.60 -16.35 7.46
CA THR A 112 -4.50 -17.21 6.69
C THR A 112 -4.42 -16.94 5.18
N VAL A 113 -4.13 -15.69 4.79
CA VAL A 113 -4.30 -15.24 3.40
C VAL A 113 -2.98 -15.13 2.65
N PHE A 114 -1.93 -14.59 3.28
CA PHE A 114 -0.67 -14.30 2.60
C PHE A 114 0.05 -15.51 2.00
N PRO A 115 0.08 -16.71 2.64
CA PRO A 115 0.71 -17.88 2.01
C PRO A 115 0.07 -18.23 0.67
N LYS A 116 -1.27 -18.15 0.59
CA LYS A 116 -2.01 -18.37 -0.65
C LYS A 116 -1.73 -17.29 -1.69
N LEU A 117 -1.77 -16.03 -1.30
CA LEU A 117 -1.51 -14.90 -2.22
C LEU A 117 -0.09 -14.94 -2.76
N TYR A 118 0.90 -15.26 -1.91
CA TYR A 118 2.27 -15.41 -2.33
C TYR A 118 2.44 -16.55 -3.34
N SER A 119 1.83 -17.70 -3.08
CA SER A 119 1.83 -18.82 -4.05
C SER A 119 1.18 -18.43 -5.38
N LEU A 120 0.07 -17.71 -5.37
CA LEU A 120 -0.58 -17.20 -6.59
C LEU A 120 0.32 -16.22 -7.33
N SER A 121 1.01 -15.32 -6.61
CA SER A 121 1.92 -14.35 -7.23
C SER A 121 3.09 -15.01 -7.95
N GLN A 122 3.61 -16.14 -7.45
CA GLN A 122 4.66 -16.90 -8.13
C GLN A 122 4.19 -17.42 -9.51
N ASN A 123 2.92 -17.80 -9.64
CA ASN A 123 2.33 -18.18 -10.93
C ASN A 123 2.17 -16.96 -11.86
N HIS A 124 1.86 -15.80 -11.33
CA HIS A 124 1.83 -14.55 -12.10
C HIS A 124 3.22 -14.13 -12.54
N LEU A 125 4.24 -14.23 -11.69
CA LEU A 125 5.63 -13.91 -12.02
C LEU A 125 6.18 -14.75 -13.18
N LYS A 126 5.77 -16.02 -13.30
CA LYS A 126 6.15 -16.87 -14.44
C LYS A 126 5.63 -16.37 -15.78
N LYS A 127 4.58 -15.56 -15.81
CA LYS A 127 3.99 -15.00 -17.05
C LYS A 127 4.72 -13.74 -17.56
N PHE A 128 5.63 -13.17 -16.76
CA PHE A 128 6.38 -12.00 -17.20
C PHE A 128 7.42 -12.37 -18.27
N GLU A 129 7.30 -11.74 -19.43
CA GLU A 129 8.26 -11.90 -20.53
C GLU A 129 9.58 -11.18 -20.22
N ASN A 130 9.54 -10.08 -19.45
CA ASN A 130 10.72 -9.33 -19.07
C ASN A 130 11.33 -9.87 -17.75
N PRO A 131 12.51 -10.53 -17.82
CA PRO A 131 13.15 -11.09 -16.63
C PRO A 131 13.56 -10.04 -15.60
N LYS A 132 13.91 -8.82 -16.03
CA LYS A 132 14.29 -7.72 -15.12
C LYS A 132 13.11 -7.29 -14.27
N LEU A 133 11.93 -7.17 -14.88
CA LEU A 133 10.70 -6.77 -14.16
C LEU A 133 10.25 -7.89 -13.21
N ARG A 134 10.33 -9.14 -13.65
CA ARG A 134 10.04 -10.32 -12.82
C ARG A 134 10.93 -10.36 -11.57
N ASN A 135 12.25 -10.20 -11.77
CA ASN A 135 13.20 -10.21 -10.66
C ASN A 135 12.96 -9.04 -9.71
N TYR A 136 12.72 -7.84 -10.23
CA TYR A 136 12.40 -6.66 -9.43
C TYR A 136 11.23 -6.89 -8.47
N TYR A 137 10.12 -7.47 -8.96
CA TYR A 137 8.97 -7.77 -8.09
C TYR A 137 9.24 -8.90 -7.11
N ASN A 138 9.96 -9.93 -7.54
CA ASN A 138 10.34 -11.03 -6.66
C ASN A 138 11.23 -10.53 -5.51
N ASP A 139 12.23 -9.72 -5.81
CA ASP A 139 13.16 -9.16 -4.83
C ASP A 139 12.42 -8.23 -3.84
N LYS A 140 11.48 -7.42 -4.32
CA LYS A 140 10.63 -6.60 -3.43
C LYS A 140 9.77 -7.46 -2.49
N CYS A 141 9.22 -8.57 -2.96
CA CYS A 141 8.48 -9.48 -2.09
C CYS A 141 9.39 -10.10 -1.04
N LEU A 142 10.56 -10.57 -1.43
CA LEU A 142 11.53 -11.20 -0.52
C LEU A 142 12.03 -10.21 0.53
N GLU A 143 12.40 -8.98 0.15
CA GLU A 143 12.78 -7.92 1.08
C GLU A 143 11.74 -7.70 2.19
N ILE A 144 10.46 -7.61 1.82
CA ILE A 144 9.39 -7.39 2.79
C ILE A 144 9.13 -8.64 3.66
N ILE A 145 9.24 -9.83 3.09
CA ILE A 145 9.08 -11.10 3.82
C ILE A 145 10.24 -11.31 4.80
N ASP A 146 11.45 -10.94 4.43
CA ASP A 146 12.61 -10.97 5.32
C ASP A 146 12.43 -9.98 6.50
N ASP A 147 11.92 -8.78 6.24
CA ASP A 147 11.55 -7.82 7.28
C ASP A 147 10.44 -8.34 8.22
N LEU A 148 9.59 -9.23 7.74
CA LEU A 148 8.58 -9.94 8.54
C LEU A 148 9.15 -11.16 9.29
N ASN A 149 10.43 -11.47 9.13
CA ASN A 149 11.07 -12.71 9.60
C ASN A 149 10.38 -14.00 9.09
N GLY A 150 9.73 -13.93 7.94
CA GLY A 150 8.96 -15.04 7.36
C GLY A 150 7.65 -15.36 8.07
N GLU A 151 7.24 -14.60 9.08
CA GLU A 151 6.05 -14.85 9.88
C GLU A 151 4.96 -13.79 9.67
N PHE A 152 3.73 -14.26 9.49
CA PHE A 152 2.56 -13.38 9.36
C PHE A 152 1.75 -13.39 10.67
N PRO A 153 1.30 -12.21 11.17
CA PRO A 153 0.44 -12.16 12.34
C PRO A 153 -0.89 -12.89 12.10
N GLN A 154 -1.36 -13.63 13.11
CA GLN A 154 -2.60 -14.40 13.03
C GLN A 154 -3.81 -13.50 12.86
N THR A 155 -3.87 -12.43 13.64
CA THR A 155 -4.93 -11.43 13.61
C THR A 155 -4.36 -10.04 13.82
N LEU A 156 -5.01 -9.03 13.26
CA LEU A 156 -4.66 -7.63 13.45
C LEU A 156 -5.73 -6.90 14.24
N SER A 157 -5.33 -6.13 15.24
CA SER A 157 -6.18 -5.18 15.94
C SER A 157 -6.69 -4.09 15.01
N ASN A 158 -7.69 -3.30 15.39
CA ASN A 158 -8.17 -2.17 14.57
C ASN A 158 -7.06 -1.16 14.27
N ASP A 159 -6.17 -0.87 15.23
CA ASP A 159 -5.04 0.03 15.01
C ASP A 159 -4.03 -0.57 14.04
N ASP A 160 -3.78 -1.88 14.10
CA ASP A 160 -2.90 -2.58 13.18
C ASP A 160 -3.51 -2.72 11.78
N GLN A 161 -4.81 -2.94 11.67
CA GLN A 161 -5.51 -2.85 10.38
C GLN A 161 -5.35 -1.45 9.76
N GLY A 162 -5.39 -0.40 10.59
CA GLY A 162 -5.06 0.95 10.15
C GLY A 162 -3.63 1.06 9.61
N ARG A 163 -2.63 0.48 10.32
CA ARG A 163 -1.23 0.44 9.85
C ARG A 163 -1.08 -0.35 8.54
N PHE A 164 -1.81 -1.46 8.40
CA PHE A 164 -1.86 -2.22 7.15
C PHE A 164 -2.32 -1.34 5.99
N ILE A 165 -3.41 -0.58 6.15
CA ILE A 165 -3.92 0.32 5.11
C ILE A 165 -2.92 1.41 4.76
N VAL A 166 -2.22 1.98 5.76
CA VAL A 166 -1.17 2.96 5.53
C VAL A 166 -0.02 2.37 4.71
N GLY A 167 0.48 1.19 5.10
CA GLY A 167 1.52 0.48 4.37
C GLY A 167 1.13 0.17 2.93
N TYR A 168 -0.10 -0.33 2.75
CA TYR A 168 -0.66 -0.57 1.42
C TYR A 168 -0.69 0.70 0.56
N ALA A 169 -1.26 1.79 1.08
CA ALA A 169 -1.42 3.03 0.31
C ALA A 169 -0.07 3.64 -0.08
N GLN A 170 0.89 3.67 0.83
CA GLN A 170 2.22 4.23 0.58
C GLN A 170 3.01 3.38 -0.43
N GLN A 171 2.99 2.05 -0.31
CA GLN A 171 3.64 1.16 -1.27
C GLN A 171 2.95 1.19 -2.63
N TYR A 172 1.61 1.23 -2.66
CA TYR A 172 0.84 1.40 -3.88
C TYR A 172 1.25 2.67 -4.61
N ARG A 173 1.28 3.79 -3.92
CA ARG A 173 1.73 5.07 -4.48
C ARG A 173 3.14 4.99 -5.06
N ASP A 174 4.09 4.41 -4.33
CA ASP A 174 5.48 4.24 -4.79
C ASP A 174 5.56 3.44 -6.10
N LEU A 175 4.77 2.37 -6.21
CA LEU A 175 4.74 1.51 -7.40
C LEU A 175 4.09 2.17 -8.62
N TYR A 176 3.10 3.04 -8.42
CA TYR A 176 2.32 3.64 -9.51
C TYR A 176 2.74 5.07 -9.85
N THR A 177 3.46 5.75 -8.97
CA THR A 177 4.06 7.04 -9.30
C THR A 177 5.24 6.77 -10.22
N LYS A 178 5.14 7.20 -11.49
CA LYS A 178 6.28 7.17 -12.41
C LYS A 178 7.40 7.98 -11.77
N LYS A 179 8.53 7.35 -11.47
CA LYS A 179 9.76 8.11 -11.18
C LYS A 179 9.98 9.02 -12.38
N SER A 180 9.86 10.32 -12.18
CA SER A 180 10.29 11.29 -13.17
C SER A 180 11.73 10.93 -13.49
N LYS A 181 11.99 10.45 -14.71
CA LYS A 181 13.35 10.26 -15.21
C LYS A 181 14.02 11.59 -15.02
N ASP A 182 15.13 11.62 -14.33
CA ASP A 182 16.06 12.74 -14.31
C ASP A 182 16.22 13.19 -15.76
N LYS A 183 15.69 14.36 -16.10
CA LYS A 183 16.07 15.04 -17.32
C LYS A 183 17.53 15.39 -17.12
N PRO A 184 18.45 14.96 -18.00
CA PRO A 184 19.76 15.54 -18.01
C PRO A 184 19.57 17.05 -18.19
N GLU A 185 20.18 17.84 -17.32
CA GLU A 185 20.26 19.28 -17.49
C GLU A 185 20.91 19.56 -18.86
N GLU A 186 20.12 20.11 -19.74
CA GLU A 186 20.57 20.62 -21.03
C GLU A 186 21.47 21.83 -20.74
N ASN A 187 22.79 21.59 -20.71
CA ASN A 187 23.81 22.63 -20.65
C ASN A 187 23.55 23.60 -21.82
N SER A 188 22.97 24.73 -21.46
CA SER A 188 22.98 25.89 -22.38
C SER A 188 24.40 26.35 -22.58
N GLU A 189 25.02 25.89 -23.67
CA GLU A 189 26.25 26.46 -24.18
C GLU A 189 26.00 27.94 -24.53
N VAL A 190 26.56 28.79 -23.71
CA VAL A 190 26.73 30.21 -24.02
C VAL A 190 27.79 30.29 -25.13
N LYS A 191 27.36 30.69 -26.32
CA LYS A 191 28.30 31.09 -27.38
C LYS A 191 28.93 32.42 -27.00
N PRO A 192 30.27 32.55 -27.03
CA PRO A 192 30.91 33.85 -26.97
C PRO A 192 30.88 34.50 -28.35
N GLU A 193 30.55 35.77 -28.38
CA GLU A 193 30.87 36.68 -29.51
C GLU A 193 32.35 37.01 -29.56
#